data_6f248e116d07dfad598dc81dc0bb66e0
#
_entry.id   6f248e116d07dfad598dc81dc0bb66e0
#
_cell.length_a   1.000
_cell.length_b   1.000
_cell.length_c   1.000
_cell.angle_alpha   90.00
_cell.angle_beta   90.00
_cell.angle_gamma   90.00
#
_symmetry.space_group_name_H-M   'P 1'
#
loop_
_entity.id
_entity.type
_entity.pdbx_description
1 polymer ?
#
loop_
_entity_poly.entity_id
_entity_poly.type
_entity_poly.pdbx_seq_one_letter_code
_entity_poly.pdbx_strand_id
1 'polypeptide(L)'
;MAKNEPGKRKKILVVDDEPHVVTYLETFLQDHGFDTMSASNGREGMEKVHADRPDLVCLDITMPGESGVRFYRNLKENPEFRSIPVIIVTAVTGYGGDPESFRKFISTRKQVPPPEGFFAKPIDQQEFLIAVHKLLS
;
A
#
# COMPACT_ATOMS: atom_id res chain seq x y z
N MET A 1 -11.22 -20.93 13.05
CA MET A 1 -11.64 -19.90 13.04
C MET A 1 -12.10 -19.32 11.84
N ALA A 2 -13.04 -18.57 11.97
CA ALA A 2 -13.73 -18.03 10.85
C ALA A 2 -12.81 -17.29 9.90
N LYS A 3 -11.84 -16.59 10.42
CA LYS A 3 -10.97 -15.81 9.58
C LYS A 3 -10.09 -16.65 8.68
N ASN A 4 -10.04 -17.93 8.92
CA ASN A 4 -9.25 -18.81 8.07
C ASN A 4 -10.09 -19.72 7.23
N GLU A 5 -11.33 -19.36 7.04
CA GLU A 5 -12.19 -20.14 6.17
C GLU A 5 -11.67 -20.12 4.76
N PRO A 6 -11.82 -21.21 4.02
CA PRO A 6 -11.40 -21.22 2.63
C PRO A 6 -12.07 -20.10 1.86
N GLY A 7 -11.30 -19.41 1.04
CA GLY A 7 -11.83 -18.32 0.25
C GLY A 7 -11.93 -17.00 0.97
N LYS A 8 -11.60 -16.98 2.26
CA LYS A 8 -11.69 -15.74 3.03
C LYS A 8 -10.33 -15.23 3.41
N ARG A 9 -9.43 -15.22 2.45
CA ARG A 9 -8.10 -14.69 2.68
C ARG A 9 -8.15 -13.17 2.71
N LYS A 10 -7.24 -12.57 3.44
CA LYS A 10 -7.09 -11.13 3.40
C LYS A 10 -6.56 -10.72 2.04
N LYS A 11 -7.05 -9.59 1.55
CA LYS A 11 -6.74 -9.10 0.22
C LYS A 11 -5.87 -7.86 0.30
N ILE A 12 -4.78 -7.85 -0.46
CA ILE A 12 -3.83 -6.75 -0.45
C ILE A 12 -3.75 -6.18 -1.86
N LEU A 13 -3.90 -4.85 -1.95
CA LEU A 13 -3.76 -4.14 -3.21
C LEU A 13 -2.35 -3.58 -3.30
N VAL A 14 -1.67 -3.87 -4.40
CA VAL A 14 -0.33 -3.35 -4.67
C VAL A 14 -0.44 -2.28 -5.74
N VAL A 15 -0.05 -1.05 -5.40
CA VAL A 15 -0.10 0.08 -6.34
C VAL A 15 1.33 0.49 -6.65
N ASP A 16 1.80 0.17 -7.85
CA ASP A 16 3.16 0.43 -8.26
C ASP A 16 3.21 0.38 -9.79
N ASP A 17 3.94 1.30 -10.42
CA ASP A 17 3.99 1.35 -11.87
C ASP A 17 5.07 0.46 -12.47
N GLU A 18 5.85 -0.23 -11.65
CA GLU A 18 6.88 -1.12 -12.15
C GLU A 18 6.40 -2.57 -12.11
N PRO A 19 6.20 -3.19 -13.27
CA PRO A 19 5.65 -4.57 -13.30
C PRO A 19 6.48 -5.58 -12.52
N HIS A 20 7.80 -5.41 -12.50
CA HIS A 20 8.65 -6.35 -11.76
C HIS A 20 8.38 -6.28 -10.26
N VAL A 21 8.17 -5.07 -9.74
CA VAL A 21 7.89 -4.92 -8.33
C VAL A 21 6.52 -5.49 -7.99
N VAL A 22 5.54 -5.23 -8.84
CA VAL A 22 4.20 -5.78 -8.65
C VAL A 22 4.25 -7.30 -8.60
N THR A 23 4.90 -7.91 -9.58
CA THR A 23 5.00 -9.37 -9.64
C THR A 23 5.70 -9.91 -8.38
N TYR A 24 6.79 -9.26 -7.99
CA TYR A 24 7.53 -9.69 -6.81
C TYR A 24 6.66 -9.66 -5.57
N LEU A 25 5.98 -8.54 -5.35
CA LEU A 25 5.17 -8.38 -4.15
C LEU A 25 3.96 -9.31 -4.16
N GLU A 26 3.30 -9.44 -5.31
CA GLU A 26 2.15 -10.32 -5.39
C GLU A 26 2.55 -11.77 -5.14
N THR A 27 3.64 -12.21 -5.75
CA THR A 27 4.10 -13.58 -5.56
C THR A 27 4.45 -13.82 -4.09
N PHE A 28 5.19 -12.89 -3.50
CA PHE A 28 5.57 -13.02 -2.11
C PHE A 28 4.35 -13.09 -1.20
N LEU A 29 3.39 -12.21 -1.41
CA LEU A 29 2.20 -12.18 -0.57
C LEU A 29 1.31 -13.41 -0.78
N GLN A 30 1.16 -13.85 -2.02
CA GLN A 30 0.38 -15.05 -2.31
C GLN A 30 1.01 -16.27 -1.68
N ASP A 31 2.33 -16.34 -1.69
CA ASP A 31 3.03 -17.45 -1.05
C ASP A 31 2.80 -17.50 0.45
N HIS A 32 2.42 -16.38 1.03
CA HIS A 32 2.17 -16.30 2.47
C HIS A 32 0.68 -16.25 2.80
N GLY A 33 -0.17 -16.63 1.86
CA GLY A 33 -1.58 -16.85 2.16
C GLY A 33 -2.50 -15.67 1.93
N PHE A 34 -2.04 -14.64 1.23
CA PHE A 34 -2.88 -13.48 0.95
C PHE A 34 -3.38 -13.50 -0.48
N ASP A 35 -4.57 -12.95 -0.70
CA ASP A 35 -5.02 -12.66 -2.05
C ASP A 35 -4.48 -11.29 -2.44
N THR A 36 -4.25 -11.08 -3.72
CA THR A 36 -3.68 -9.81 -4.17
C THR A 36 -4.43 -9.26 -5.36
N MET A 37 -4.37 -7.96 -5.49
CA MET A 37 -4.74 -7.26 -6.72
C MET A 37 -3.71 -6.17 -6.93
N SER A 38 -3.66 -5.62 -8.13
CA SER A 38 -2.65 -4.62 -8.40
C SER A 38 -3.21 -3.50 -9.26
N ALA A 39 -2.52 -2.37 -9.21
CA ALA A 39 -2.85 -1.21 -10.03
C ALA A 39 -1.53 -0.54 -10.40
N SER A 40 -1.47 0.02 -11.59
CA SER A 40 -0.23 0.61 -12.09
C SER A 40 -0.17 2.13 -11.87
N ASN A 41 -1.20 2.70 -11.32
CA ASN A 41 -1.20 4.13 -10.98
C ASN A 41 -2.30 4.39 -9.96
N GLY A 42 -2.34 5.63 -9.46
CA GLY A 42 -3.29 5.96 -8.40
C GLY A 42 -4.74 5.92 -8.83
N ARG A 43 -5.01 6.33 -10.07
CA ARG A 43 -6.39 6.31 -10.56
C ARG A 43 -6.92 4.88 -10.63
N GLU A 44 -6.12 3.99 -11.20
CA GLU A 44 -6.49 2.59 -11.27
C GLU A 44 -6.63 2.01 -9.86
N GLY A 45 -5.76 2.45 -8.96
CA GLY A 45 -5.82 2.01 -7.57
C GLY A 45 -7.15 2.35 -6.93
N MET A 46 -7.62 3.59 -7.12
CA MET A 46 -8.92 3.97 -6.56
C MET A 46 -10.06 3.19 -7.19
N GLU A 47 -9.98 2.91 -8.49
CA GLU A 47 -10.98 2.10 -9.13
C GLU A 47 -11.06 0.70 -8.51
N LYS A 48 -9.90 0.12 -8.22
CA LYS A 48 -9.85 -1.20 -7.60
C LYS A 48 -10.40 -1.18 -6.18
N VAL A 49 -10.08 -0.14 -5.43
CA VAL A 49 -10.57 0.00 -4.06
C VAL A 49 -12.10 0.06 -4.05
N HIS A 50 -12.68 0.83 -4.97
CA HIS A 50 -14.13 0.95 -5.04
C HIS A 50 -14.77 -0.36 -5.50
N ALA A 51 -14.14 -1.06 -6.42
CA ALA A 51 -14.72 -2.28 -6.96
C ALA A 51 -14.63 -3.45 -5.98
N ASP A 52 -13.56 -3.51 -5.20
CA ASP A 52 -13.32 -4.65 -4.32
C ASP A 52 -12.39 -4.20 -3.19
N ARG A 53 -12.98 -3.76 -2.10
CA ARG A 53 -12.26 -3.15 -1.00
C ARG A 53 -11.14 -4.05 -0.47
N PRO A 54 -9.89 -3.60 -0.52
CA PRO A 54 -8.80 -4.40 0.03
C PRO A 54 -8.72 -4.27 1.55
N ASP A 55 -8.00 -5.19 2.16
CA ASP A 55 -7.77 -5.15 3.59
C ASP A 55 -6.50 -4.38 3.93
N LEU A 56 -5.63 -4.18 2.95
CA LEU A 56 -4.38 -3.45 3.12
C LEU A 56 -3.88 -3.01 1.75
N VAL A 57 -3.19 -1.88 1.69
CA VAL A 57 -2.61 -1.37 0.45
C VAL A 57 -1.11 -1.21 0.61
N CYS A 58 -0.36 -1.74 -0.37
CA CYS A 58 1.07 -1.46 -0.50
C CYS A 58 1.21 -0.44 -1.62
N LEU A 59 1.76 0.71 -1.31
CA LEU A 59 1.76 1.86 -2.21
C LEU A 59 3.14 2.40 -2.47
N ASP A 60 3.49 2.55 -3.76
CA ASP A 60 4.70 3.23 -4.16
C ASP A 60 4.37 4.71 -4.38
N ILE A 61 5.12 5.60 -3.74
CA ILE A 61 4.89 7.03 -3.88
C ILE A 61 5.81 7.69 -4.90
N THR A 62 6.72 6.92 -5.52
CA THR A 62 7.64 7.48 -6.48
C THR A 62 7.14 7.38 -7.92
N MET A 63 5.86 7.06 -8.08
CA MET A 63 5.26 7.00 -9.41
C MET A 63 5.15 8.40 -10.02
N PRO A 64 5.23 8.50 -11.35
CA PRO A 64 5.17 9.80 -12.02
C PRO A 64 3.89 10.56 -11.71
N GLY A 65 3.99 11.90 -11.74
CA GLY A 65 2.82 12.75 -11.62
C GLY A 65 2.19 12.77 -10.23
N GLU A 66 2.95 12.43 -9.21
CA GLU A 66 2.44 12.40 -7.84
C GLU A 66 1.23 11.49 -7.66
N SER A 67 1.12 10.50 -8.55
CA SER A 67 -0.02 9.60 -8.54
C SER A 67 -0.16 8.87 -7.20
N GLY A 68 0.96 8.44 -6.62
CA GLY A 68 0.93 7.72 -5.35
C GLY A 68 0.48 8.60 -4.20
N VAL A 69 0.99 9.83 -4.15
CA VAL A 69 0.63 10.75 -3.09
C VAL A 69 -0.85 11.13 -3.19
N ARG A 70 -1.32 11.36 -4.41
CA ARG A 70 -2.72 11.70 -4.62
C ARG A 70 -3.63 10.54 -4.24
N PHE A 71 -3.23 9.32 -4.59
CA PHE A 71 -3.98 8.14 -4.21
C PHE A 71 -4.08 8.04 -2.70
N TYR A 72 -2.95 8.22 -2.01
CA TYR A 72 -2.93 8.13 -0.55
C TYR A 72 -3.88 9.13 0.06
N ARG A 73 -3.82 10.37 -0.42
CA ARG A 73 -4.67 11.41 0.12
C ARG A 73 -6.14 11.10 -0.14
N ASN A 74 -6.48 10.69 -1.35
CA ASN A 74 -7.86 10.36 -1.68
C ASN A 74 -8.38 9.24 -0.81
N LEU A 75 -7.56 8.23 -0.58
CA LEU A 75 -7.97 7.10 0.25
C LEU A 75 -8.23 7.53 1.68
N LYS A 76 -7.31 8.31 2.25
CA LYS A 76 -7.41 8.67 3.66
C LYS A 76 -8.45 9.76 3.93
N GLU A 77 -8.79 10.54 2.92
CA GLU A 77 -9.83 11.54 3.08
C GLU A 77 -11.23 10.97 2.91
N ASN A 78 -11.33 9.75 2.41
CA ASN A 78 -12.63 9.12 2.20
C ASN A 78 -13.06 8.39 3.47
N PRO A 79 -14.17 8.77 4.10
CA PRO A 79 -14.60 8.12 5.35
C PRO A 79 -14.79 6.62 5.22
N GLU A 80 -15.15 6.15 4.03
CA GLU A 80 -15.37 4.73 3.80
C GLU A 80 -14.06 3.94 3.77
N PHE A 81 -12.97 4.56 3.33
CA PHE A 81 -11.74 3.83 3.10
C PHE A 81 -10.58 4.24 4.01
N ARG A 82 -10.77 5.26 4.83
CA ARG A 82 -9.65 5.78 5.63
C ARG A 82 -9.10 4.77 6.63
N SER A 83 -9.86 3.77 6.98
CA SER A 83 -9.41 2.77 7.95
C SER A 83 -8.56 1.68 7.30
N ILE A 84 -8.47 1.63 5.98
CA ILE A 84 -7.62 0.65 5.31
C ILE A 84 -6.16 1.00 5.59
N PRO A 85 -5.38 0.10 6.21
CA PRO A 85 -3.98 0.40 6.47
C PRO A 85 -3.17 0.46 5.19
N VAL A 86 -2.20 1.37 5.16
CA VAL A 86 -1.33 1.57 4.00
C VAL A 86 0.11 1.42 4.41
N ILE A 87 0.85 0.59 3.68
CA ILE A 87 2.29 0.48 3.82
C ILE A 87 2.91 1.10 2.58
N ILE A 88 3.77 2.09 2.79
CA ILE A 88 4.51 2.71 1.68
C ILE A 88 5.73 1.85 1.38
N VAL A 89 5.91 1.48 0.11
CA VAL A 89 7.08 0.72 -0.34
C VAL A 89 7.68 1.50 -1.49
N THR A 90 8.80 2.19 -1.25
CA THR A 90 9.31 3.12 -2.24
C THR A 90 10.83 3.09 -2.33
N ALA A 91 11.36 3.54 -3.46
CA ALA A 91 12.80 3.62 -3.64
C ALA A 91 13.37 4.75 -2.80
N VAL A 92 14.54 4.52 -2.24
CA VAL A 92 15.25 5.58 -1.52
C VAL A 92 16.10 6.31 -2.54
N THR A 93 15.56 7.37 -3.10
CA THR A 93 16.26 8.17 -4.09
C THR A 93 16.16 9.61 -3.67
N GLY A 94 16.71 10.48 -4.44
CA GLY A 94 16.68 11.88 -4.12
C GLY A 94 15.40 12.60 -4.49
N TYR A 95 14.36 11.89 -4.84
CA TYR A 95 13.16 12.55 -5.36
C TYR A 95 11.95 12.45 -4.47
N GLY A 96 12.11 12.79 -3.22
CA GLY A 96 10.93 12.74 -2.35
C GLY A 96 10.46 11.35 -2.04
N GLY A 97 11.25 10.36 -2.39
CA GLY A 97 10.94 8.99 -2.05
C GLY A 97 11.40 8.60 -0.67
N ASP A 98 12.04 9.51 0.06
CA ASP A 98 12.48 9.17 1.40
C ASP A 98 11.33 9.36 2.39
N PRO A 99 11.36 8.62 3.50
CA PRO A 99 10.27 8.69 4.47
C PRO A 99 10.05 10.06 5.06
N GLU A 100 11.12 10.80 5.26
CA GLU A 100 11.02 12.10 5.90
C GLU A 100 10.30 13.11 5.01
N SER A 101 10.63 13.13 3.73
CA SER A 101 9.96 14.04 2.80
C SER A 101 8.48 13.74 2.70
N PHE A 102 8.13 12.45 2.65
CA PHE A 102 6.73 12.07 2.56
C PHE A 102 5.99 12.46 3.83
N ARG A 103 6.58 12.22 4.99
CA ARG A 103 5.95 12.58 6.24
C ARG A 103 5.75 14.07 6.36
N LYS A 104 6.73 14.86 5.91
CA LYS A 104 6.59 16.30 5.90
C LYS A 104 5.44 16.73 5.03
N PHE A 105 5.36 16.15 3.84
CA PHE A 105 4.28 16.49 2.93
C PHE A 105 2.93 16.20 3.56
N ILE A 106 2.78 15.02 4.15
CA ILE A 106 1.52 14.63 4.77
C ILE A 106 1.19 15.50 5.97
N SER A 107 2.18 15.85 6.77
CA SER A 107 1.93 16.60 7.99
C SER A 107 1.44 18.01 7.71
N THR A 108 1.62 18.53 6.50
CA THR A 108 1.07 19.83 6.14
C THR A 108 -0.41 19.76 5.80
N ARG A 109 -0.97 18.54 5.72
CA ARG A 109 -2.37 18.32 5.40
C ARG A 109 -3.04 17.80 6.65
N LYS A 110 -3.67 18.68 7.38
CA LYS A 110 -4.15 18.38 8.73
C LYS A 110 -5.08 17.18 8.83
N GLN A 111 -5.79 16.85 7.77
CA GLN A 111 -6.76 15.79 7.84
C GLN A 111 -6.27 14.46 7.27
N VAL A 112 -4.98 14.38 6.93
CA VAL A 112 -4.45 13.17 6.35
C VAL A 112 -3.48 12.53 7.33
N PRO A 113 -3.84 11.39 7.91
CA PRO A 113 -2.96 10.73 8.86
C PRO A 113 -1.75 10.10 8.18
N PRO A 114 -0.69 9.82 8.93
CA PRO A 114 0.48 9.17 8.35
C PRO A 114 0.17 7.72 8.01
N PRO A 115 0.96 7.12 7.11
CA PRO A 115 0.75 5.71 6.78
C PRO A 115 1.12 4.82 7.95
N GLU A 116 0.58 3.60 7.93
CA GLU A 116 0.82 2.64 9.00
C GLU A 116 2.19 1.98 8.90
N GLY A 117 2.82 1.99 7.74
CA GLY A 117 4.15 1.43 7.58
C GLY A 117 4.90 2.11 6.45
N PHE A 118 6.22 2.03 6.49
CA PHE A 118 7.06 2.67 5.50
C PHE A 118 8.30 1.81 5.29
N PHE A 119 8.50 1.33 4.05
CA PHE A 119 9.62 0.47 3.72
C PHE A 119 10.37 0.99 2.51
N ALA A 120 11.68 1.03 2.59
CA ALA A 120 12.52 1.38 1.44
C ALA A 120 12.82 0.13 0.64
N LYS A 121 12.87 0.26 -0.69
CA LYS A 121 13.28 -0.84 -1.54
C LYS A 121 14.79 -0.96 -1.56
N PRO A 122 15.33 -2.17 -1.58
CA PRO A 122 14.64 -3.45 -1.52
C PRO A 122 14.14 -3.73 -0.12
N ILE A 123 12.95 -4.29 -0.01
CA ILE A 123 12.37 -4.52 1.30
C ILE A 123 13.04 -5.70 2.00
N ASP A 124 13.07 -5.63 3.32
CA ASP A 124 13.42 -6.77 4.14
C ASP A 124 12.17 -7.61 4.25
N GLN A 125 12.18 -8.80 3.66
CA GLN A 125 10.99 -9.63 3.56
C GLN A 125 10.41 -9.98 4.92
N GLN A 126 11.27 -10.26 5.87
CA GLN A 126 10.80 -10.66 7.18
C GLN A 126 10.12 -9.52 7.91
N GLU A 127 10.74 -8.34 7.89
CA GLU A 127 10.14 -7.17 8.52
C GLU A 127 8.85 -6.75 7.84
N PHE A 128 8.83 -6.84 6.51
CA PHE A 128 7.64 -6.50 5.76
C PHE A 128 6.49 -7.43 6.11
N LEU A 129 6.76 -8.74 6.15
CA LEU A 129 5.73 -9.71 6.48
C LEU A 129 5.21 -9.53 7.90
N ILE A 130 6.09 -9.23 8.84
CA ILE A 130 5.67 -8.96 10.21
C ILE A 130 4.72 -7.77 10.25
N ALA A 131 5.05 -6.70 9.52
CA ALA A 131 4.19 -5.52 9.49
C ALA A 131 2.83 -5.85 8.88
N VAL A 132 2.82 -6.62 7.80
CA VAL A 132 1.57 -7.01 7.15
C VAL A 132 0.69 -7.80 8.12
N HIS A 133 1.27 -8.79 8.77
CA HIS A 133 0.49 -9.60 9.72
C HIS A 133 -0.04 -8.76 10.87
N LYS A 134 0.78 -7.86 11.37
CA LYS A 134 0.38 -7.02 12.49
C LYS A 134 -0.81 -6.14 12.12
N LEU A 135 -0.79 -5.58 10.93
CA LEU A 135 -1.85 -4.68 10.50
C LEU A 135 -3.13 -5.42 10.14
N LEU A 136 -3.03 -6.69 9.81
CA LEU A 136 -4.19 -7.48 9.41
C LEU A 136 -4.74 -8.38 10.51
N SER A 137 -4.11 -8.39 11.65
CA SER A 137 -4.57 -9.25 12.75
C SER A 137 -5.68 -8.60 13.57
#